data_640f4640adf9be62718f521808e8e334
#
_entry.id   640f4640adf9be62718f521808e8e334
#
_cell.length_a   1.000
_cell.length_b   1.000
_cell.length_c   1.000
_cell.angle_alpha   90.00
_cell.angle_beta   90.00
_cell.angle_gamma   90.00
#
_symmetry.space_group_name_H-M   'P 1'
#
loop_
_entity.id
_entity.type
_entity.pdbx_description
1 polymer ?
#
loop_
_entity_poly.entity_id
_entity_poly.type
_entity_poly.pdbx_seq_one_letter_code
_entity_poly.pdbx_strand_id
1 'polypeptide(L)'
;MAVDGLTEEEIIGLRRKALEQEFSRMNARQKEAVFQVNGPLLILAGAGSGKTTVLVNRAANLVRYGNAYRSRDVSRVGAAEADALSACVRGGGPIPAELRGALAVEPCPPWRIMAITFTNKAANELKERLSAILGPEGDEVWACTFHSSCARILRRDADKIGFTKRFTIYDTDDSKRLMKDCQKELGVDDKKIPYRMALSEISRAKDSMVGPDEFYRAAGSDLRLAKIGALYRLYEKHLRDADAMDFDDLIFRTIEL
;
A
#
# COMPACT_ATOMS: atom_id res chain seq x y z
N MET A 1 21.18 32.02 -12.47
CA MET A 1 21.02 33.50 -12.41
C MET A 1 20.72 33.90 -10.97
N ALA A 2 21.14 35.08 -10.51
CA ALA A 2 20.77 35.54 -9.18
C ALA A 2 19.35 36.14 -9.20
N VAL A 3 18.53 35.79 -8.22
CA VAL A 3 17.19 36.33 -8.00
C VAL A 3 17.33 37.28 -6.79
N ASP A 4 17.17 38.57 -7.01
CA ASP A 4 17.31 39.68 -6.02
C ASP A 4 18.49 39.52 -5.02
N GLY A 5 19.68 39.26 -5.55
CA GLY A 5 20.90 39.16 -4.76
C GLY A 5 21.20 37.79 -4.17
N LEU A 6 20.25 36.81 -4.24
CA LEU A 6 20.51 35.42 -3.82
C LEU A 6 20.92 34.56 -5.02
N THR A 7 21.93 33.76 -4.83
CA THR A 7 22.35 32.72 -5.79
C THR A 7 21.43 31.49 -5.71
N GLU A 8 21.39 30.68 -6.77
CA GLU A 8 20.66 29.42 -6.78
C GLU A 8 21.08 28.49 -5.60
N GLU A 9 22.35 28.48 -5.25
CA GLU A 9 22.86 27.65 -4.11
C GLU A 9 22.34 28.17 -2.76
N GLU A 10 22.21 29.49 -2.60
CA GLU A 10 21.64 30.10 -1.39
C GLU A 10 20.16 29.79 -1.27
N ILE A 11 19.39 29.85 -2.36
CA ILE A 11 17.99 29.48 -2.41
C ILE A 11 17.80 28.00 -2.07
N ILE A 12 18.62 27.10 -2.64
CA ILE A 12 18.62 25.66 -2.31
C ILE A 12 18.93 25.45 -0.82
N GLY A 13 19.91 26.17 -0.28
CA GLY A 13 20.25 26.11 1.13
C GLY A 13 19.11 26.56 2.05
N LEU A 14 18.45 27.66 1.71
CA LEU A 14 17.26 28.17 2.43
C LEU A 14 16.11 27.18 2.36
N ARG A 15 15.80 26.63 1.18
CA ARG A 15 14.74 25.62 0.99
C ARG A 15 14.97 24.40 1.87
N ARG A 16 16.19 23.88 1.91
CA ARG A 16 16.54 22.74 2.78
C ARG A 16 16.32 23.06 4.26
N LYS A 17 16.77 24.24 4.71
CA LYS A 17 16.57 24.70 6.08
C LYS A 17 15.06 24.82 6.42
N ALA A 18 14.28 25.41 5.54
CA ALA A 18 12.84 25.55 5.74
C ALA A 18 12.15 24.17 5.85
N LEU A 19 12.50 23.21 4.98
CA LEU A 19 11.99 21.83 5.05
C LEU A 19 12.42 21.13 6.34
N GLU A 20 13.64 21.32 6.79
CA GLU A 20 14.10 20.76 8.07
C GLU A 20 13.37 21.37 9.28
N GLN A 21 12.96 22.63 9.21
CA GLN A 21 12.11 23.29 10.20
C GLN A 21 10.68 22.79 10.17
N GLU A 22 10.09 22.60 8.99
CA GLU A 22 8.75 22.01 8.80
C GLU A 22 8.65 20.65 9.53
N PHE A 23 9.71 19.83 9.43
CA PHE A 23 9.79 18.53 10.07
C PHE A 23 10.64 18.56 11.38
N SER A 24 10.66 19.68 12.11
CA SER A 24 11.50 19.88 13.31
C SER A 24 11.25 18.88 14.43
N ARG A 25 10.01 18.36 14.55
CA ARG A 25 9.64 17.34 15.57
C ARG A 25 10.25 15.96 15.32
N MET A 26 10.93 15.78 14.18
CA MET A 26 11.54 14.50 13.79
C MET A 26 13.04 14.53 14.08
N ASN A 27 13.58 13.38 14.50
CA ASN A 27 15.04 13.23 14.64
C ASN A 27 15.72 13.11 13.26
N ALA A 28 17.06 13.18 13.25
CA ALA A 28 17.84 13.20 12.01
C ALA A 28 17.57 11.98 11.11
N ARG A 29 17.49 10.76 11.68
CA ARG A 29 17.21 9.53 10.92
C ARG A 29 15.79 9.48 10.35
N GLN A 30 14.82 9.99 11.09
CA GLN A 30 13.45 10.10 10.61
C GLN A 30 13.35 11.11 9.46
N LYS A 31 14.02 12.28 9.56
CA LYS A 31 14.09 13.26 8.47
C LYS A 31 14.76 12.68 7.22
N GLU A 32 15.87 11.96 7.39
CA GLU A 32 16.55 11.27 6.29
C GLU A 32 15.56 10.36 5.51
N ALA A 33 14.76 9.58 6.24
CA ALA A 33 13.74 8.72 5.64
C ALA A 33 12.60 9.49 4.96
N VAL A 34 12.17 10.63 5.52
CA VAL A 34 11.13 11.49 4.92
C VAL A 34 11.62 12.11 3.61
N PHE A 35 12.87 12.57 3.57
CA PHE A 35 13.44 13.24 2.38
C PHE A 35 14.02 12.27 1.33
N GLN A 36 14.10 10.98 1.62
CA GLN A 36 14.44 9.97 0.62
C GLN A 36 13.20 9.62 -0.21
N VAL A 37 12.91 10.37 -1.26
CA VAL A 37 11.67 10.23 -2.05
C VAL A 37 11.79 9.19 -3.15
N ASN A 38 12.95 8.98 -3.74
CA ASN A 38 13.18 8.09 -4.86
C ASN A 38 13.85 6.77 -4.44
N GLY A 39 13.51 5.69 -5.14
CA GLY A 39 14.07 4.36 -4.93
C GLY A 39 13.52 3.62 -3.71
N PRO A 40 13.86 2.33 -3.57
CA PRO A 40 13.45 1.52 -2.44
C PRO A 40 14.10 2.01 -1.14
N LEU A 41 13.31 2.04 -0.06
CA LEU A 41 13.75 2.42 1.29
C LEU A 41 13.24 1.41 2.30
N LEU A 42 14.14 0.77 3.01
CA LEU A 42 13.83 -0.09 4.16
C LEU A 42 14.11 0.67 5.47
N ILE A 43 13.11 0.78 6.33
CA ILE A 43 13.22 1.42 7.64
C ILE A 43 13.14 0.35 8.73
N LEU A 44 14.27 0.06 9.36
CA LEU A 44 14.34 -0.85 10.50
C LEU A 44 14.13 -0.05 11.80
N ALA A 45 13.07 -0.35 12.52
CA ALA A 45 12.69 0.44 13.68
C ALA A 45 11.91 -0.41 14.71
N GLY A 46 12.27 -0.31 15.99
CA GLY A 46 11.61 -1.01 17.09
C GLY A 46 10.18 -0.50 17.37
N ALA A 47 9.48 -1.15 18.30
CA ALA A 47 8.20 -0.67 18.79
C ALA A 47 8.34 0.73 19.42
N GLY A 48 7.36 1.63 19.18
CA GLY A 48 7.41 2.99 19.73
C GLY A 48 8.39 3.97 19.07
N SER A 49 9.19 3.54 18.08
CA SER A 49 10.19 4.40 17.41
C SER A 49 9.61 5.46 16.46
N GLY A 50 8.29 5.51 16.30
CA GLY A 50 7.63 6.46 15.42
C GLY A 50 7.55 6.06 13.96
N LYS A 51 7.58 4.76 13.63
CA LYS A 51 7.43 4.25 12.24
C LYS A 51 6.26 4.85 11.48
N THR A 52 5.08 4.85 12.09
CA THR A 52 3.88 5.44 11.48
C THR A 52 4.02 6.95 11.29
N THR A 53 4.68 7.63 12.23
CA THR A 53 4.97 9.07 12.11
C THR A 53 5.88 9.34 10.90
N VAL A 54 6.91 8.53 10.68
CA VAL A 54 7.78 8.67 9.50
C VAL A 54 6.99 8.43 8.22
N LEU A 55 6.16 7.37 8.16
CA LEU A 55 5.36 7.04 6.99
C LEU A 55 4.40 8.18 6.61
N VAL A 56 3.66 8.70 7.59
CA VAL A 56 2.71 9.81 7.38
C VAL A 56 3.43 11.09 6.93
N ASN A 57 4.53 11.46 7.59
CA ASN A 57 5.30 12.65 7.20
C ASN A 57 6.01 12.48 5.85
N ARG A 58 6.42 11.27 5.49
CA ARG A 58 6.95 10.97 4.15
C ARG A 58 5.88 11.16 3.08
N ALA A 59 4.65 10.65 3.30
CA ALA A 59 3.53 10.89 2.39
C ALA A 59 3.22 12.40 2.28
N ALA A 60 3.19 13.12 3.39
CA ALA A 60 2.99 14.57 3.39
C ALA A 60 4.09 15.32 2.63
N ASN A 61 5.35 14.93 2.81
CA ASN A 61 6.47 15.50 2.03
C ASN A 61 6.31 15.22 0.53
N LEU A 62 5.96 13.99 0.15
CA LEU A 62 5.74 13.62 -1.25
C LEU A 62 4.64 14.45 -1.89
N VAL A 63 3.51 14.67 -1.20
CA VAL A 63 2.37 15.43 -1.69
C VAL A 63 2.69 16.92 -1.78
N ARG A 64 3.26 17.50 -0.73
CA ARG A 64 3.47 18.95 -0.63
C ARG A 64 4.70 19.45 -1.38
N TYR A 65 5.79 18.68 -1.32
CA TYR A 65 7.11 19.17 -1.74
C TYR A 65 7.81 18.25 -2.76
N GLY A 66 7.39 16.98 -2.88
CA GLY A 66 8.04 16.02 -3.77
C GLY A 66 9.54 15.88 -3.47
N ASN A 67 10.38 16.05 -4.48
CA ASN A 67 11.84 15.94 -4.37
C ASN A 67 12.55 17.26 -4.00
N ALA A 68 11.83 18.24 -3.45
CA ALA A 68 12.35 19.58 -3.17
C ALA A 68 13.65 19.62 -2.33
N TYR A 69 13.79 18.68 -1.36
CA TYR A 69 14.98 18.64 -0.47
C TYR A 69 16.27 18.30 -1.20
N ARG A 70 16.24 17.42 -2.20
CA ARG A 70 17.41 16.94 -2.93
C ARG A 70 17.62 17.60 -4.27
N SER A 71 16.56 18.16 -4.87
CA SER A 71 16.62 18.80 -6.16
C SER A 71 17.44 20.10 -6.14
N ARG A 72 18.05 20.39 -7.26
CA ARG A 72 18.70 21.69 -7.54
C ARG A 72 17.79 22.65 -8.30
N ASP A 73 16.62 22.20 -8.71
CA ASP A 73 15.66 23.02 -9.44
C ASP A 73 15.04 24.08 -8.52
N VAL A 74 15.26 25.33 -8.85
CA VAL A 74 14.71 26.53 -8.19
C VAL A 74 13.98 27.43 -9.18
N SER A 75 13.64 26.92 -10.35
CA SER A 75 13.05 27.71 -11.47
C SER A 75 11.71 28.39 -11.12
N ARG A 76 11.02 27.88 -10.08
CA ARG A 76 9.75 28.43 -9.60
C ARG A 76 9.90 29.46 -8.47
N VAL A 77 11.12 29.69 -8.00
CA VAL A 77 11.39 30.63 -6.90
C VAL A 77 11.78 31.95 -7.49
N GLY A 78 10.85 32.90 -7.52
CA GLY A 78 11.12 34.31 -7.90
C GLY A 78 11.62 35.13 -6.71
N ALA A 79 11.78 36.43 -6.91
CA ALA A 79 12.29 37.35 -5.90
C ALA A 79 11.42 37.38 -4.63
N ALA A 80 10.12 37.51 -4.80
CA ALA A 80 9.17 37.56 -3.69
C ALA A 80 9.18 36.21 -2.87
N GLU A 81 9.27 35.09 -3.55
CA GLU A 81 9.37 33.77 -2.90
C GLU A 81 10.71 33.61 -2.19
N ALA A 82 11.81 34.11 -2.73
CA ALA A 82 13.14 34.06 -2.10
C ALA A 82 13.16 34.91 -0.82
N ASP A 83 12.57 36.07 -0.81
CA ASP A 83 12.42 36.94 0.37
C ASP A 83 11.53 36.30 1.43
N ALA A 84 10.38 35.75 1.01
CA ALA A 84 9.46 35.03 1.90
C ALA A 84 10.12 33.79 2.51
N LEU A 85 10.90 33.04 1.73
CA LEU A 85 11.68 31.88 2.18
C LEU A 85 12.73 32.28 3.21
N SER A 86 13.45 33.36 2.96
CA SER A 86 14.44 33.93 3.89
C SER A 86 13.81 34.35 5.21
N ALA A 87 12.63 35.00 5.15
CA ALA A 87 11.86 35.39 6.33
C ALA A 87 11.35 34.16 7.10
N CYS A 88 10.83 33.15 6.40
CA CYS A 88 10.38 31.88 6.98
C CYS A 88 11.50 31.20 7.75
N VAL A 89 12.69 31.06 7.16
CA VAL A 89 13.85 30.43 7.80
C VAL A 89 14.30 31.21 9.03
N ARG A 90 14.32 32.54 8.99
CA ARG A 90 14.66 33.38 10.15
C ARG A 90 13.63 33.26 11.28
N GLY A 91 12.36 33.17 10.93
CA GLY A 91 11.26 33.06 11.90
C GLY A 91 11.13 31.67 12.57
N GLY A 92 11.74 30.65 11.98
CA GLY A 92 11.74 29.27 12.53
C GLY A 92 10.36 28.57 12.52
N GLY A 93 9.38 29.12 11.81
CA GLY A 93 8.02 28.57 11.72
C GLY A 93 7.82 27.57 10.58
N PRO A 94 6.60 27.03 10.44
CA PRO A 94 6.24 26.18 9.31
C PRO A 94 6.23 26.98 8.00
N ILE A 95 6.42 26.27 6.88
CA ILE A 95 6.38 26.89 5.55
C ILE A 95 4.96 27.39 5.25
N PRO A 96 4.78 28.70 4.95
CA PRO A 96 3.49 29.27 4.56
C PRO A 96 2.87 28.55 3.36
N ALA A 97 1.54 28.44 3.35
CA ALA A 97 0.83 27.66 2.33
C ALA A 97 1.09 28.19 0.90
N GLU A 98 1.12 29.51 0.75
CA GLU A 98 1.38 30.22 -0.50
C GLU A 98 2.79 29.94 -1.05
N LEU A 99 3.76 29.65 -0.19
CA LEU A 99 5.13 29.39 -0.61
C LEU A 99 5.36 27.92 -1.06
N ARG A 100 4.50 27.00 -0.63
CA ARG A 100 4.67 25.57 -0.90
C ARG A 100 4.78 25.25 -2.38
N GLY A 101 3.93 25.86 -3.22
CA GLY A 101 3.92 25.65 -4.66
C GLY A 101 5.21 26.03 -5.36
N ALA A 102 5.84 27.14 -4.93
CA ALA A 102 7.13 27.58 -5.46
C ALA A 102 8.30 26.69 -5.03
N LEU A 103 8.23 26.12 -3.83
CA LEU A 103 9.28 25.26 -3.30
C LEU A 103 9.16 23.81 -3.77
N ALA A 104 7.97 23.37 -4.22
CA ALA A 104 7.70 22.00 -4.64
C ALA A 104 8.45 21.63 -5.93
N VAL A 105 9.04 20.44 -5.95
CA VAL A 105 9.67 19.86 -7.12
C VAL A 105 9.10 18.46 -7.33
N GLU A 106 8.40 18.25 -8.44
CA GLU A 106 7.73 17.00 -8.77
C GLU A 106 6.85 16.45 -7.63
N PRO A 107 5.91 17.25 -7.09
CA PRO A 107 5.02 16.77 -6.03
C PRO A 107 4.18 15.60 -6.53
N CYS A 108 3.99 14.60 -5.67
CA CYS A 108 3.24 13.41 -5.99
C CYS A 108 1.75 13.62 -5.71
N PRO A 109 0.86 13.50 -6.70
CA PRO A 109 -0.57 13.55 -6.46
C PRO A 109 -1.01 12.51 -5.41
N PRO A 110 -1.87 12.87 -4.43
CA PRO A 110 -2.23 11.98 -3.33
C PRO A 110 -2.78 10.62 -3.78
N TRP A 111 -3.61 10.60 -4.82
CA TRP A 111 -4.20 9.37 -5.39
C TRP A 111 -3.18 8.40 -6.02
N ARG A 112 -1.93 8.84 -6.22
CA ARG A 112 -0.82 7.99 -6.68
C ARG A 112 -0.04 7.36 -5.54
N ILE A 113 -0.38 7.68 -4.30
CA ILE A 113 0.27 7.11 -3.12
C ILE A 113 -0.60 5.97 -2.58
N MET A 114 -0.01 4.76 -2.52
CA MET A 114 -0.60 3.61 -1.87
C MET A 114 0.13 3.34 -0.56
N ALA A 115 -0.60 3.37 0.55
CA ALA A 115 -0.09 3.11 1.90
C ALA A 115 -0.79 1.88 2.47
N ILE A 116 -0.08 0.76 2.54
CA ILE A 116 -0.65 -0.54 2.88
C ILE A 116 -0.28 -0.94 4.31
N THR A 117 -1.23 -1.55 5.02
CA THR A 117 -1.04 -2.11 6.35
C THR A 117 -1.78 -3.46 6.48
N PHE A 118 -1.56 -4.17 7.60
CA PHE A 118 -2.14 -5.50 7.80
C PHE A 118 -3.56 -5.49 8.39
N THR A 119 -3.94 -4.45 9.15
CA THR A 119 -5.22 -4.42 9.85
C THR A 119 -6.05 -3.18 9.50
N ASN A 120 -7.37 -3.34 9.51
CA ASN A 120 -8.30 -2.22 9.28
C ASN A 120 -8.12 -1.11 10.33
N LYS A 121 -7.82 -1.47 11.59
CA LYS A 121 -7.53 -0.50 12.63
C LYS A 121 -6.33 0.38 12.27
N ALA A 122 -5.23 -0.23 11.85
CA ALA A 122 -4.03 0.51 11.44
C ALA A 122 -4.26 1.32 10.16
N ALA A 123 -5.07 0.82 9.22
CA ALA A 123 -5.45 1.57 8.01
C ALA A 123 -6.27 2.82 8.35
N ASN A 124 -7.22 2.72 9.26
CA ASN A 124 -8.04 3.85 9.70
C ASN A 124 -7.19 4.88 10.46
N GLU A 125 -6.33 4.44 11.40
CA GLU A 125 -5.39 5.33 12.09
C GLU A 125 -4.46 6.06 11.11
N LEU A 126 -3.99 5.37 10.06
CA LEU A 126 -3.17 5.97 9.03
C LEU A 126 -3.93 7.03 8.23
N LYS A 127 -5.19 6.77 7.85
CA LYS A 127 -6.06 7.74 7.19
C LYS A 127 -6.27 8.98 8.05
N GLU A 128 -6.67 8.81 9.31
CA GLU A 128 -6.88 9.92 10.24
C GLU A 128 -5.65 10.82 10.38
N ARG A 129 -4.46 10.22 10.48
CA ARG A 129 -3.21 10.96 10.57
C ARG A 129 -2.84 11.67 9.27
N LEU A 130 -3.10 11.07 8.11
CA LEU A 130 -2.90 11.70 6.80
C LEU A 130 -3.85 12.89 6.62
N SER A 131 -5.14 12.73 6.92
CA SER A 131 -6.13 13.81 6.84
C SER A 131 -5.83 14.94 7.83
N ALA A 132 -5.31 14.62 9.03
CA ALA A 132 -4.88 15.63 10.01
C ALA A 132 -3.71 16.51 9.50
N ILE A 133 -2.81 15.96 8.67
CA ILE A 133 -1.65 16.70 8.14
C ILE A 133 -1.96 17.35 6.79
N LEU A 134 -2.60 16.61 5.87
CA LEU A 134 -2.84 17.03 4.50
C LEU A 134 -4.19 17.71 4.28
N GLY A 135 -5.09 17.66 5.27
CA GLY A 135 -6.48 18.08 5.10
C GLY A 135 -7.20 17.16 4.10
N PRO A 136 -8.06 17.71 3.22
CA PRO A 136 -8.84 16.91 2.26
C PRO A 136 -7.97 16.04 1.33
N GLU A 137 -6.76 16.48 0.99
CA GLU A 137 -5.82 15.71 0.16
C GLU A 137 -5.40 14.38 0.83
N GLY A 138 -5.45 14.29 2.17
CA GLY A 138 -5.14 13.09 2.92
C GLY A 138 -6.14 11.95 2.66
N ASP A 139 -7.38 12.27 2.36
CA ASP A 139 -8.43 11.30 2.06
C ASP A 139 -8.26 10.66 0.67
N GLU A 140 -7.54 11.33 -0.22
CA GLU A 140 -7.23 10.82 -1.55
C GLU A 140 -6.08 9.80 -1.55
N VAL A 141 -5.26 9.78 -0.49
CA VAL A 141 -4.20 8.78 -0.33
C VAL A 141 -4.83 7.39 -0.14
N TRP A 142 -4.41 6.45 -0.94
CA TRP A 142 -4.94 5.10 -0.89
C TRP A 142 -4.38 4.31 0.30
N ALA A 143 -4.84 4.66 1.52
CA ALA A 143 -4.46 3.99 2.76
C ALA A 143 -5.45 2.86 3.08
N CYS A 144 -4.98 1.59 3.07
CA CYS A 144 -5.84 0.41 3.20
C CYS A 144 -5.05 -0.84 3.63
N THR A 145 -5.75 -1.96 3.80
CA THR A 145 -5.11 -3.27 3.97
C THR A 145 -4.75 -3.89 2.63
N PHE A 146 -3.86 -4.92 2.63
CA PHE A 146 -3.53 -5.69 1.42
C PHE A 146 -4.80 -6.21 0.74
N HIS A 147 -5.69 -6.89 1.46
CA HIS A 147 -6.93 -7.41 0.90
C HIS A 147 -7.83 -6.32 0.32
N SER A 148 -7.96 -5.18 1.00
CA SER A 148 -8.77 -4.06 0.50
C SER A 148 -8.18 -3.46 -0.78
N SER A 149 -6.84 -3.37 -0.89
CA SER A 149 -6.19 -2.89 -2.11
C SER A 149 -6.38 -3.87 -3.27
N CYS A 150 -6.21 -5.17 -3.01
CA CYS A 150 -6.44 -6.22 -3.99
C CYS A 150 -7.89 -6.24 -4.47
N ALA A 151 -8.86 -6.21 -3.56
CA ALA A 151 -10.26 -6.13 -3.91
C ALA A 151 -10.59 -4.93 -4.80
N ARG A 152 -10.02 -3.75 -4.51
CA ARG A 152 -10.21 -2.55 -5.34
C ARG A 152 -9.59 -2.68 -6.73
N ILE A 153 -8.40 -3.30 -6.86
CA ILE A 153 -7.76 -3.59 -8.15
C ILE A 153 -8.65 -4.56 -8.95
N LEU A 154 -9.07 -5.66 -8.32
CA LEU A 154 -9.91 -6.67 -8.95
C LEU A 154 -11.28 -6.12 -9.37
N ARG A 155 -11.92 -5.26 -8.57
CA ARG A 155 -13.17 -4.58 -8.97
C ARG A 155 -13.03 -3.75 -10.24
N ARG A 156 -11.82 -3.32 -10.58
CA ARG A 156 -11.55 -2.61 -11.84
C ARG A 156 -11.25 -3.54 -13.01
N ASP A 157 -10.48 -4.59 -12.79
CA ASP A 157 -9.83 -5.35 -13.84
C ASP A 157 -10.09 -6.87 -13.82
N ALA A 158 -10.97 -7.41 -12.95
CA ALA A 158 -11.23 -8.84 -12.82
C ALA A 158 -11.74 -9.52 -14.11
N ASP A 159 -12.32 -8.74 -15.03
CA ASP A 159 -12.76 -9.22 -16.33
C ASP A 159 -11.61 -9.79 -17.18
N LYS A 160 -10.38 -9.35 -16.96
CA LYS A 160 -9.16 -9.87 -17.64
C LYS A 160 -8.78 -11.29 -17.21
N ILE A 161 -9.25 -11.73 -16.05
CA ILE A 161 -8.99 -13.07 -15.50
C ILE A 161 -10.26 -13.93 -15.39
N GLY A 162 -11.33 -13.53 -16.10
CA GLY A 162 -12.54 -14.32 -16.26
C GLY A 162 -13.55 -14.23 -15.11
N PHE A 163 -13.50 -13.16 -14.30
CA PHE A 163 -14.51 -12.84 -13.30
C PHE A 163 -15.24 -11.55 -13.68
N THR A 164 -16.46 -11.37 -13.17
CA THR A 164 -17.11 -10.06 -13.34
C THR A 164 -16.57 -9.04 -12.32
N LYS A 165 -16.73 -7.76 -12.60
CA LYS A 165 -16.35 -6.68 -11.67
C LYS A 165 -17.24 -6.65 -10.41
N ARG A 166 -18.29 -7.48 -10.37
CA ARG A 166 -19.24 -7.61 -9.26
C ARG A 166 -19.10 -8.93 -8.51
N PHE A 167 -17.98 -9.64 -8.70
CA PHE A 167 -17.74 -10.93 -8.04
C PHE A 167 -18.07 -10.86 -6.54
N THR A 168 -18.51 -11.97 -5.98
CA THR A 168 -18.79 -12.09 -4.55
C THR A 168 -17.52 -12.44 -3.78
N ILE A 169 -17.31 -11.86 -2.60
CA ILE A 169 -16.22 -12.25 -1.71
C ILE A 169 -16.81 -13.20 -0.67
N TYR A 170 -16.36 -14.45 -0.69
CA TYR A 170 -16.75 -15.45 0.29
C TYR A 170 -15.98 -15.24 1.60
N ASP A 171 -16.71 -15.23 2.70
CA ASP A 171 -16.13 -15.22 4.02
C ASP A 171 -15.72 -16.64 4.47
N THR A 172 -15.25 -16.75 5.73
CA THR A 172 -14.81 -18.02 6.31
C THR A 172 -15.95 -19.05 6.41
N ASP A 173 -17.19 -18.61 6.67
CA ASP A 173 -18.33 -19.52 6.75
C ASP A 173 -18.82 -19.97 5.37
N ASP A 174 -18.77 -19.10 4.38
CA ASP A 174 -19.08 -19.44 2.98
C ASP A 174 -18.05 -20.44 2.43
N SER A 175 -16.76 -20.17 2.63
CA SER A 175 -15.67 -21.06 2.23
C SER A 175 -15.78 -22.44 2.88
N LYS A 176 -16.15 -22.50 4.16
CA LYS A 176 -16.42 -23.74 4.89
C LYS A 176 -17.61 -24.51 4.33
N ARG A 177 -18.72 -23.83 4.00
CA ARG A 177 -19.90 -24.47 3.40
C ARG A 177 -19.54 -25.06 2.04
N LEU A 178 -18.91 -24.27 1.19
CA LEU A 178 -18.48 -24.70 -0.12
C LEU A 178 -17.53 -25.92 -0.04
N MET A 179 -16.53 -25.90 0.86
CA MET A 179 -15.63 -27.04 1.02
C MET A 179 -16.36 -28.30 1.47
N LYS A 180 -17.34 -28.22 2.36
CA LYS A 180 -18.17 -29.37 2.77
C LYS A 180 -19.01 -29.90 1.62
N ASP A 181 -19.51 -29.04 0.75
CA ASP A 181 -20.25 -29.47 -0.45
C ASP A 181 -19.30 -30.16 -1.44
N CYS A 182 -18.10 -29.66 -1.65
CA CYS A 182 -17.05 -30.35 -2.42
C CYS A 182 -16.68 -31.74 -1.84
N GLN A 183 -16.57 -31.84 -0.52
CA GLN A 183 -16.30 -33.13 0.14
C GLN A 183 -17.42 -34.14 -0.10
N LYS A 184 -18.68 -33.70 -0.04
CA LYS A 184 -19.86 -34.52 -0.31
C LYS A 184 -19.87 -35.00 -1.76
N GLU A 185 -19.61 -34.11 -2.72
CA GLU A 185 -19.62 -34.40 -4.15
C GLU A 185 -18.53 -35.42 -4.51
N LEU A 186 -17.35 -35.32 -3.93
CA LEU A 186 -16.24 -36.26 -4.15
C LEU A 186 -16.23 -37.46 -3.23
N GLY A 187 -17.22 -37.62 -2.34
CA GLY A 187 -17.26 -38.73 -1.38
C GLY A 187 -16.09 -38.75 -0.40
N VAL A 188 -15.56 -37.59 -0.05
CA VAL A 188 -14.43 -37.43 0.87
C VAL A 188 -14.96 -37.35 2.31
N ASP A 189 -14.60 -38.32 3.13
CA ASP A 189 -15.00 -38.39 4.55
C ASP A 189 -14.30 -37.28 5.36
N ASP A 190 -15.08 -36.40 5.99
CA ASP A 190 -14.60 -35.29 6.84
C ASP A 190 -13.78 -35.78 8.06
N LYS A 191 -14.00 -37.03 8.51
CA LYS A 191 -13.17 -37.66 9.57
C LYS A 191 -11.76 -37.96 9.07
N LYS A 192 -11.59 -38.30 7.79
CA LYS A 192 -10.28 -38.62 7.20
C LYS A 192 -9.54 -37.36 6.70
N ILE A 193 -10.27 -36.45 6.12
CA ILE A 193 -9.74 -35.15 5.65
C ILE A 193 -10.69 -34.06 6.15
N PRO A 194 -10.49 -33.51 7.35
CA PRO A 194 -11.31 -32.43 7.86
C PRO A 194 -11.29 -31.21 6.92
N TYR A 195 -12.45 -30.58 6.72
CA TYR A 195 -12.58 -29.40 5.84
C TYR A 195 -11.55 -28.30 6.17
N ARG A 196 -11.27 -28.10 7.48
CA ARG A 196 -10.27 -27.12 7.93
C ARG A 196 -8.87 -27.42 7.42
N MET A 197 -8.52 -28.70 7.36
CA MET A 197 -7.25 -29.16 6.83
C MET A 197 -7.17 -28.92 5.32
N ALA A 198 -8.22 -29.29 4.57
CA ALA A 198 -8.26 -29.05 3.14
C ALA A 198 -8.13 -27.55 2.82
N LEU A 199 -8.91 -26.69 3.49
CA LEU A 199 -8.80 -25.22 3.33
C LEU A 199 -7.42 -24.68 3.71
N SER A 200 -6.80 -25.21 4.79
CA SER A 200 -5.45 -24.77 5.19
C SER A 200 -4.38 -25.16 4.17
N GLU A 201 -4.46 -26.32 3.55
CA GLU A 201 -3.52 -26.73 2.48
C GLU A 201 -3.74 -25.91 1.21
N ILE A 202 -5.01 -25.60 0.87
CA ILE A 202 -5.34 -24.73 -0.25
C ILE A 202 -4.82 -23.30 -0.02
N SER A 203 -5.02 -22.75 1.18
CA SER A 203 -4.50 -21.43 1.57
C SER A 203 -2.98 -21.36 1.42
N ARG A 204 -2.25 -22.37 1.91
CA ARG A 204 -0.79 -22.45 1.73
C ARG A 204 -0.37 -22.55 0.26
N ALA A 205 -1.14 -23.29 -0.54
CA ALA A 205 -0.88 -23.38 -1.98
C ALA A 205 -1.05 -22.03 -2.65
N LYS A 206 -2.15 -21.31 -2.34
CA LYS A 206 -2.40 -19.94 -2.84
C LYS A 206 -1.31 -18.96 -2.39
N ASP A 207 -0.88 -19.01 -1.13
CA ASP A 207 0.24 -18.20 -0.61
C ASP A 207 1.54 -18.44 -1.36
N SER A 208 1.74 -19.66 -1.86
CA SER A 208 2.91 -20.05 -2.66
C SER A 208 2.70 -19.89 -4.17
N MET A 209 1.60 -19.28 -4.59
CA MET A 209 1.20 -19.14 -5.99
C MET A 209 1.04 -20.48 -6.74
N VAL A 210 0.68 -21.55 -6.03
CA VAL A 210 0.46 -22.89 -6.59
C VAL A 210 -1.03 -23.09 -6.86
N GLY A 211 -1.38 -23.19 -8.14
CA GLY A 211 -2.75 -23.43 -8.60
C GLY A 211 -3.19 -24.90 -8.39
N PRO A 212 -4.52 -25.20 -8.53
CA PRO A 212 -5.07 -26.51 -8.24
C PRO A 212 -4.48 -27.65 -9.07
N ASP A 213 -4.15 -27.41 -10.32
CA ASP A 213 -3.57 -28.42 -11.21
C ASP A 213 -2.11 -28.73 -10.87
N GLU A 214 -1.36 -27.73 -10.50
CA GLU A 214 0.03 -27.89 -10.06
C GLU A 214 0.09 -28.60 -8.73
N PHE A 215 -0.76 -28.20 -7.77
CA PHE A 215 -0.89 -28.87 -6.47
C PHE A 215 -1.22 -30.36 -6.64
N TYR A 216 -2.20 -30.70 -7.50
CA TYR A 216 -2.60 -32.07 -7.75
C TYR A 216 -1.45 -32.91 -8.37
N ARG A 217 -0.69 -32.33 -9.30
CA ARG A 217 0.48 -32.99 -9.90
C ARG A 217 1.62 -33.19 -8.89
N ALA A 218 1.85 -32.20 -8.03
CA ALA A 218 2.88 -32.25 -6.99
C ALA A 218 2.57 -33.27 -5.89
N ALA A 219 1.31 -33.67 -5.70
CA ALA A 219 0.90 -34.68 -4.74
C ALA A 219 1.55 -36.08 -5.02
N GLY A 220 1.89 -36.37 -6.27
CA GLY A 220 2.56 -37.62 -6.65
C GLY A 220 1.83 -38.88 -6.16
N SER A 221 2.51 -39.70 -5.38
CA SER A 221 1.96 -40.95 -4.76
C SER A 221 1.25 -40.72 -3.43
N ASP A 222 1.23 -39.51 -2.89
CA ASP A 222 0.52 -39.21 -1.64
C ASP A 222 -0.99 -39.11 -1.89
N LEU A 223 -1.68 -40.20 -1.53
CA LEU A 223 -3.13 -40.35 -1.70
C LEU A 223 -3.94 -39.25 -0.96
N ARG A 224 -3.42 -38.76 0.15
CA ARG A 224 -4.09 -37.69 0.92
C ARG A 224 -3.96 -36.38 0.23
N LEU A 225 -2.76 -35.99 -0.20
CA LEU A 225 -2.53 -34.75 -0.96
C LEU A 225 -3.25 -34.80 -2.31
N ALA A 226 -3.29 -35.94 -2.99
CA ALA A 226 -4.06 -36.11 -4.22
C ALA A 226 -5.56 -35.87 -4.02
N LYS A 227 -6.15 -36.33 -2.90
CA LYS A 227 -7.55 -36.03 -2.56
C LYS A 227 -7.76 -34.56 -2.24
N ILE A 228 -6.84 -33.90 -1.53
CA ILE A 228 -6.90 -32.46 -1.26
C ILE A 228 -6.77 -31.70 -2.59
N GLY A 229 -5.91 -32.14 -3.49
CA GLY A 229 -5.79 -31.53 -4.83
C GLY A 229 -7.07 -31.66 -5.66
N ALA A 230 -7.77 -32.80 -5.56
CA ALA A 230 -9.08 -32.96 -6.20
C ALA A 230 -10.14 -32.03 -5.57
N LEU A 231 -10.14 -31.88 -4.24
CA LEU A 231 -10.99 -30.91 -3.54
C LEU A 231 -10.66 -29.48 -3.96
N TYR A 232 -9.38 -29.14 -4.10
CA TYR A 232 -8.95 -27.80 -4.53
C TYR A 232 -9.47 -27.48 -5.95
N ARG A 233 -9.33 -28.42 -6.90
CA ARG A 233 -9.87 -28.25 -8.24
C ARG A 233 -11.38 -27.98 -8.25
N LEU A 234 -12.13 -28.76 -7.46
CA LEU A 234 -13.58 -28.64 -7.38
C LEU A 234 -13.99 -27.34 -6.68
N TYR A 235 -13.28 -26.97 -5.61
CA TYR A 235 -13.49 -25.74 -4.87
C TYR A 235 -13.29 -24.50 -5.76
N GLU A 236 -12.20 -24.43 -6.51
CA GLU A 236 -11.94 -23.34 -7.46
C GLU A 236 -12.95 -23.30 -8.59
N LYS A 237 -13.38 -24.47 -9.08
CA LYS A 237 -14.45 -24.54 -10.09
C LYS A 237 -15.75 -23.94 -9.56
N HIS A 238 -16.18 -24.31 -8.37
CA HIS A 238 -17.41 -23.77 -7.77
C HIS A 238 -17.31 -22.29 -7.46
N LEU A 239 -16.16 -21.78 -6.98
CA LEU A 239 -15.95 -20.35 -6.82
C LEU A 239 -16.09 -19.62 -8.16
N ARG A 240 -15.48 -20.14 -9.21
CA ARG A 240 -15.55 -19.55 -10.55
C ARG A 240 -16.98 -19.60 -11.12
N ASP A 241 -17.67 -20.72 -10.98
CA ASP A 241 -19.05 -20.89 -11.44
C ASP A 241 -20.03 -19.94 -10.71
N ALA A 242 -19.74 -19.62 -9.45
CA ALA A 242 -20.49 -18.67 -8.63
C ALA A 242 -20.06 -17.20 -8.80
N ASP A 243 -19.11 -16.90 -9.68
CA ASP A 243 -18.46 -15.59 -9.78
C ASP A 243 -18.04 -15.07 -8.40
N ALA A 244 -17.31 -15.92 -7.66
CA ALA A 244 -16.88 -15.65 -6.29
C ALA A 244 -15.37 -15.87 -6.12
N MET A 245 -14.80 -15.16 -5.14
CA MET A 245 -13.43 -15.30 -4.68
C MET A 245 -13.42 -15.43 -3.17
N ASP A 246 -12.57 -16.28 -2.61
CA ASP A 246 -12.33 -16.29 -1.17
C ASP A 246 -11.29 -15.21 -0.75
N PHE A 247 -10.95 -15.13 0.54
CA PHE A 247 -10.00 -14.13 1.02
C PHE A 247 -8.59 -14.31 0.43
N ASP A 248 -8.13 -15.56 0.27
CA ASP A 248 -6.81 -15.87 -0.28
C ASP A 248 -6.77 -15.52 -1.77
N ASP A 249 -7.89 -15.72 -2.49
CA ASP A 249 -8.05 -15.34 -3.88
C ASP A 249 -7.85 -13.83 -4.12
N LEU A 250 -8.20 -12.98 -3.18
CA LEU A 250 -8.02 -11.54 -3.38
C LEU A 250 -6.56 -11.19 -3.67
N ILE A 251 -5.61 -11.82 -2.98
CA ILE A 251 -4.19 -11.62 -3.22
C ILE A 251 -3.74 -12.45 -4.43
N PHE A 252 -4.07 -13.74 -4.44
CA PHE A 252 -3.68 -14.68 -5.49
C PHE A 252 -4.09 -14.17 -6.89
N ARG A 253 -5.35 -13.79 -7.07
CA ARG A 253 -5.89 -13.31 -8.36
C ARG A 253 -5.39 -11.91 -8.74
N THR A 254 -5.02 -11.09 -7.76
CA THR A 254 -4.38 -9.80 -8.06
C THR A 254 -2.98 -9.97 -8.63
N ILE A 255 -2.26 -11.03 -8.24
CA ILE A 255 -0.93 -11.35 -8.78
C ILE A 255 -1.05 -11.99 -10.17
N GLU A 256 -2.12 -12.76 -10.42
CA GLU A 256 -2.43 -13.29 -11.76
C GLU A 256 -2.77 -12.18 -12.78
N LEU A 257 -3.39 -11.09 -12.33
CA LEU A 257 -3.81 -9.95 -13.15
C LEU A 257 -2.63 -9.15 -13.69
#